data_059dbdc6f31674780a5957203effd9e8
#
_entry.id   059dbdc6f31674780a5957203effd9e8
#
_cell.length_a   1.000
_cell.length_b   1.000
_cell.length_c   1.000
_cell.angle_alpha   90.00
_cell.angle_beta   90.00
_cell.angle_gamma   90.00
#
_symmetry.space_group_name_H-M   'P 1'
#
loop_
_entity.id
_entity.type
_entity.pdbx_description
1 polymer ?
#
loop_
_entity_poly.entity_id
_entity_poly.type
_entity_poly.pdbx_seq_one_letter_code
_entity_poly.pdbx_strand_id
1 'polypeptide(L)'
;MLKVIFIDVDNTLLDFDEFVRQSMKSGFSHYGLRAYEDWMYEVFTEENTKLWKQIEGGSMTLEELEQVRWNMIFQKIGIEFDGVVFEKYFRSSLYDSAIPVAGAYKLLDALKGKYMLCIASNGPYDQQLNRLKLAGMDQYFDYYFISEKIGVSKPAAAFFEYAFSKINEDRREVILPEDCMIIGDSLTSDMKGGLDYGMKTCYFRRKMSDVVDERIDLVVDNLEQAADILYHM
;
A
#
# COMPACT_ATOMS: atom_id res chain seq x y z
N MET A 1 1.06 4.05 25.76
CA MET A 1 0.53 2.68 25.46
C MET A 1 -0.04 2.73 24.05
N LEU A 2 0.18 1.72 23.21
CA LEU A 2 -0.32 1.71 21.84
C LEU A 2 -1.87 1.73 21.83
N LYS A 3 -2.47 2.65 21.05
CA LYS A 3 -3.91 2.87 20.97
C LYS A 3 -4.44 2.76 19.53
N VAL A 4 -3.65 3.16 18.54
CA VAL A 4 -4.04 3.24 17.13
C VAL A 4 -3.00 2.54 16.25
N ILE A 5 -3.46 1.77 15.29
CA ILE A 5 -2.60 1.15 14.27
C ILE A 5 -3.07 1.59 12.89
N PHE A 6 -2.16 2.24 12.17
CA PHE A 6 -2.31 2.54 10.75
C PHE A 6 -1.75 1.37 9.95
N ILE A 7 -2.49 0.91 8.94
CA ILE A 7 -2.08 -0.22 8.12
C ILE A 7 -2.16 0.18 6.66
N ASP A 8 -1.08 -0.06 5.93
CA ASP A 8 -1.06 0.09 4.48
C ASP A 8 -1.84 -1.03 3.78
N VAL A 9 -2.20 -0.84 2.51
CA VAL A 9 -3.04 -1.79 1.75
C VAL A 9 -2.20 -2.63 0.79
N ASP A 10 -1.54 -1.98 -0.17
CA ASP A 10 -0.87 -2.67 -1.27
C ASP A 10 0.42 -3.32 -0.81
N ASN A 11 0.58 -4.61 -1.08
CA ASN A 11 1.67 -5.45 -0.58
C ASN A 11 1.75 -5.60 0.96
N THR A 12 0.78 -5.03 1.68
CA THR A 12 0.64 -5.21 3.14
C THR A 12 -0.58 -6.06 3.47
N LEU A 13 -1.78 -5.63 3.12
CA LEU A 13 -3.02 -6.41 3.30
C LEU A 13 -3.43 -7.17 2.04
N LEU A 14 -3.25 -6.55 0.88
CA LEU A 14 -3.59 -7.09 -0.43
C LEU A 14 -2.34 -7.20 -1.29
N ASP A 15 -2.11 -8.38 -1.89
CA ASP A 15 -0.91 -8.70 -2.66
C ASP A 15 -0.96 -8.07 -4.06
N PHE A 16 -0.43 -6.85 -4.16
CA PHE A 16 -0.33 -6.12 -5.41
C PHE A 16 0.67 -6.78 -6.37
N ASP A 17 1.74 -7.35 -5.87
CA ASP A 17 2.75 -8.03 -6.68
C ASP A 17 2.16 -9.25 -7.40
N GLU A 18 1.37 -10.06 -6.70
CA GLU A 18 0.69 -11.20 -7.30
C GLU A 18 -0.40 -10.75 -8.28
N PHE A 19 -1.16 -9.69 -7.93
CA PHE A 19 -2.09 -9.09 -8.87
C PHE A 19 -1.40 -8.66 -10.17
N VAL A 20 -0.26 -7.98 -10.10
CA VAL A 20 0.48 -7.54 -11.31
C VAL A 20 0.83 -8.72 -12.19
N ARG A 21 1.38 -9.80 -11.62
CA ARG A 21 1.73 -11.02 -12.39
C ARG A 21 0.51 -11.62 -13.09
N GLN A 22 -0.59 -11.74 -12.37
CA GLN A 22 -1.85 -12.26 -12.92
C GLN A 22 -2.41 -11.34 -14.01
N SER A 23 -2.40 -10.03 -13.78
CA SER A 23 -2.89 -9.04 -14.74
C SER A 23 -2.04 -8.97 -16.00
N MET A 24 -0.70 -9.10 -15.89
CA MET A 24 0.17 -9.19 -17.07
C MET A 24 -0.13 -10.45 -17.87
N LYS A 25 -0.23 -11.62 -17.23
CA LYS A 25 -0.56 -12.90 -17.90
C LYS A 25 -1.90 -12.83 -18.62
N SER A 26 -2.94 -12.41 -17.93
CA SER A 26 -4.30 -12.35 -18.48
C SER A 26 -4.45 -11.23 -19.51
N GLY A 27 -3.92 -10.05 -19.28
CA GLY A 27 -4.00 -8.92 -20.18
C GLY A 27 -3.21 -9.15 -21.48
N PHE A 28 -2.01 -9.74 -21.41
CA PHE A 28 -1.24 -10.09 -22.61
C PHE A 28 -1.99 -11.12 -23.47
N SER A 29 -2.60 -12.12 -22.82
CA SER A 29 -3.44 -13.09 -23.54
C SER A 29 -4.69 -12.42 -24.14
N HIS A 30 -5.36 -11.53 -23.39
CA HIS A 30 -6.57 -10.82 -23.83
C HIS A 30 -6.33 -9.97 -25.10
N TYR A 31 -5.19 -9.30 -25.17
CA TYR A 31 -4.84 -8.46 -26.32
C TYR A 31 -4.01 -9.17 -27.39
N GLY A 32 -3.78 -10.48 -27.27
CA GLY A 32 -2.98 -11.24 -28.24
C GLY A 32 -1.51 -10.83 -28.28
N LEU A 33 -0.97 -10.33 -27.18
CA LEU A 33 0.43 -9.94 -27.06
C LEU A 33 1.33 -11.18 -26.84
N ARG A 34 2.66 -10.96 -26.82
CA ARG A 34 3.58 -12.05 -26.47
C ARG A 34 3.28 -12.62 -25.07
N ALA A 35 3.59 -13.89 -24.85
CA ALA A 35 3.40 -14.53 -23.57
C ALA A 35 4.21 -13.83 -22.46
N TYR A 36 3.61 -13.74 -21.27
CA TYR A 36 4.29 -13.24 -20.07
C TYR A 36 5.48 -14.14 -19.70
N GLU A 37 6.56 -13.51 -19.29
CA GLU A 37 7.75 -14.12 -18.70
C GLU A 37 8.12 -13.39 -17.41
N ASP A 38 8.62 -14.07 -16.37
CA ASP A 38 8.82 -13.51 -15.03
C ASP A 38 9.76 -12.27 -14.98
N TRP A 39 10.75 -12.19 -15.88
CA TRP A 39 11.60 -11.00 -15.99
C TRP A 39 10.83 -9.72 -16.36
N MET A 40 9.67 -9.83 -17.01
CA MET A 40 8.83 -8.66 -17.33
C MET A 40 8.21 -8.03 -16.10
N TYR A 41 7.94 -8.83 -15.07
CA TYR A 41 7.51 -8.33 -13.77
C TYR A 41 8.61 -7.49 -13.10
N GLU A 42 9.88 -7.90 -13.23
CA GLU A 42 10.99 -7.11 -12.69
C GLU A 42 11.08 -5.73 -13.35
N VAL A 43 10.88 -5.67 -14.69
CA VAL A 43 10.79 -4.40 -15.42
C VAL A 43 9.61 -3.55 -14.94
N PHE A 44 8.43 -4.17 -14.76
CA PHE A 44 7.28 -3.47 -14.20
C PHE A 44 7.60 -2.88 -12.84
N THR A 45 8.16 -3.68 -11.92
CA THR A 45 8.47 -3.24 -10.56
C THR A 45 9.46 -2.09 -10.55
N GLU A 46 10.50 -2.15 -11.36
CA GLU A 46 11.50 -1.08 -11.49
C GLU A 46 10.86 0.24 -11.95
N GLU A 47 10.08 0.20 -13.03
CA GLU A 47 9.48 1.41 -13.61
C GLU A 47 8.35 1.96 -12.72
N ASN A 48 7.50 1.09 -12.22
CA ASN A 48 6.42 1.48 -11.32
C ASN A 48 6.94 2.15 -10.04
N THR A 49 8.03 1.60 -9.46
CA THR A 49 8.67 2.20 -8.27
C THR A 49 9.20 3.61 -8.56
N LYS A 50 9.78 3.84 -9.75
CA LYS A 50 10.27 5.18 -10.14
C LYS A 50 9.13 6.19 -10.27
N LEU A 51 8.01 5.76 -10.86
CA LEU A 51 6.83 6.62 -11.03
C LEU A 51 6.18 6.95 -9.68
N TRP A 52 6.01 5.97 -8.80
CA TRP A 52 5.45 6.20 -7.47
C TRP A 52 6.32 7.14 -6.62
N LYS A 53 7.65 7.06 -6.71
CA LYS A 53 8.54 8.03 -6.06
C LYS A 53 8.32 9.46 -6.54
N GLN A 54 7.95 9.66 -7.81
CA GLN A 54 7.61 10.99 -8.33
C GLN A 54 6.27 11.48 -7.77
N ILE A 55 5.28 10.59 -7.63
CA ILE A 55 3.99 10.92 -6.99
C ILE A 55 4.20 11.27 -5.52
N GLU A 56 4.94 10.46 -4.76
CA GLU A 56 5.28 10.70 -3.35
C GLU A 56 6.07 12.01 -3.17
N GLY A 57 6.90 12.35 -4.13
CA GLY A 57 7.65 13.61 -4.18
C GLY A 57 6.85 14.81 -4.71
N GLY A 58 5.60 14.62 -5.15
CA GLY A 58 4.73 15.68 -5.67
C GLY A 58 5.12 16.20 -7.06
N SER A 59 5.99 15.49 -7.80
CA SER A 59 6.44 15.89 -9.14
C SER A 59 5.64 15.24 -10.26
N MET A 60 4.70 14.34 -9.93
CA MET A 60 3.83 13.64 -10.87
C MET A 60 2.46 13.40 -10.23
N THR A 61 1.40 13.49 -11.01
CA THR A 61 0.04 13.12 -10.60
C THR A 61 -0.25 11.66 -10.96
N LEU A 62 -1.29 11.09 -10.35
CA LEU A 62 -1.77 9.75 -10.71
C LEU A 62 -2.24 9.69 -12.17
N GLU A 63 -2.91 10.74 -12.65
CA GLU A 63 -3.36 10.85 -14.05
C GLU A 63 -2.19 10.82 -15.04
N GLU A 64 -1.10 11.53 -14.72
CA GLU A 64 0.12 11.50 -15.55
C GLU A 64 0.78 10.12 -15.55
N LEU A 65 0.85 9.45 -14.39
CA LEU A 65 1.34 8.07 -14.29
C LEU A 65 0.55 7.15 -15.22
N GLU A 66 -0.78 7.25 -15.24
CA GLU A 66 -1.65 6.41 -16.06
C GLU A 66 -1.42 6.59 -17.57
N GLN A 67 -0.97 7.78 -18.00
CA GLN A 67 -0.65 8.02 -19.43
C GLN A 67 0.70 7.42 -19.84
N VAL A 68 1.63 7.22 -18.91
CA VAL A 68 3.02 6.87 -19.25
C VAL A 68 3.43 5.46 -18.83
N ARG A 69 2.89 4.91 -17.73
CA ARG A 69 3.39 3.69 -17.10
C ARG A 69 3.53 2.52 -18.08
N TRP A 70 2.46 2.10 -18.70
CA TRP A 70 2.51 0.93 -19.59
C TRP A 70 3.20 1.21 -20.92
N ASN A 71 3.23 2.45 -21.39
CA ASN A 71 4.03 2.82 -22.56
C ASN A 71 5.53 2.64 -22.27
N MET A 72 6.00 3.07 -21.10
CA MET A 72 7.40 2.89 -20.66
C MET A 72 7.75 1.41 -20.48
N ILE A 73 6.87 0.64 -19.84
CA ILE A 73 7.06 -0.79 -19.60
C ILE A 73 7.10 -1.53 -20.94
N PHE A 74 6.14 -1.32 -21.83
CA PHE A 74 6.06 -1.96 -23.14
C PHE A 74 7.28 -1.67 -24.00
N GLN A 75 7.76 -0.43 -24.01
CA GLN A 75 9.00 -0.08 -24.69
C GLN A 75 10.19 -0.93 -24.20
N LYS A 76 10.30 -1.13 -22.87
CA LYS A 76 11.41 -1.90 -22.27
C LYS A 76 11.30 -3.40 -22.52
N ILE A 77 10.10 -3.95 -22.52
CA ILE A 77 9.89 -5.38 -22.75
C ILE A 77 9.68 -5.74 -24.24
N GLY A 78 9.77 -4.75 -25.14
CA GLY A 78 9.69 -4.96 -26.58
C GLY A 78 8.28 -5.35 -27.08
N ILE A 79 7.24 -4.75 -26.52
CA ILE A 79 5.84 -4.91 -26.93
C ILE A 79 5.37 -3.65 -27.66
N GLU A 80 4.88 -3.80 -28.88
CA GLU A 80 4.23 -2.73 -29.64
C GLU A 80 2.72 -2.76 -29.36
N PHE A 81 2.27 -2.00 -28.36
CA PHE A 81 0.87 -1.87 -28.01
C PHE A 81 0.64 -0.52 -27.29
N ASP A 82 -0.56 0.03 -27.39
CA ASP A 82 -0.95 1.26 -26.70
C ASP A 82 -1.03 1.03 -25.19
N GLY A 83 -0.06 1.60 -24.45
CA GLY A 83 0.03 1.47 -23.01
C GLY A 83 -1.16 2.09 -22.28
N VAL A 84 -1.80 3.15 -22.84
CA VAL A 84 -2.98 3.76 -22.20
C VAL A 84 -4.20 2.82 -22.29
N VAL A 85 -4.33 2.08 -23.39
CA VAL A 85 -5.36 1.03 -23.52
C VAL A 85 -5.13 -0.07 -22.48
N PHE A 86 -3.87 -0.50 -22.33
CA PHE A 86 -3.53 -1.53 -21.34
C PHE A 86 -3.70 -1.01 -19.91
N GLU A 87 -3.40 0.26 -19.65
CA GLU A 87 -3.60 0.89 -18.34
C GLU A 87 -5.06 0.82 -17.89
N LYS A 88 -6.00 1.08 -18.80
CA LYS A 88 -7.45 0.96 -18.51
C LYS A 88 -7.84 -0.46 -18.11
N TYR A 89 -7.31 -1.46 -18.84
CA TYR A 89 -7.51 -2.87 -18.50
C TYR A 89 -6.91 -3.19 -17.12
N PHE A 90 -5.67 -2.78 -16.88
CA PHE A 90 -4.94 -3.00 -15.64
C PHE A 90 -5.69 -2.41 -14.44
N ARG A 91 -6.15 -1.17 -14.55
CA ARG A 91 -6.90 -0.49 -13.47
C ARG A 91 -8.25 -1.13 -13.22
N SER A 92 -8.99 -1.47 -14.27
CA SER A 92 -10.27 -2.18 -14.11
C SER A 92 -10.06 -3.53 -13.43
N SER A 93 -9.05 -4.28 -13.84
CA SER A 93 -8.70 -5.56 -13.21
C SER A 93 -8.26 -5.39 -11.75
N LEU A 94 -7.51 -4.31 -11.44
CA LEU A 94 -7.09 -4.02 -10.06
C LEU A 94 -8.28 -3.65 -9.17
N TYR A 95 -9.21 -2.85 -9.70
CA TYR A 95 -10.43 -2.47 -8.98
C TYR A 95 -11.21 -3.69 -8.48
N ASP A 96 -11.27 -4.75 -9.30
CA ASP A 96 -11.97 -6.00 -9.00
C ASP A 96 -11.07 -7.07 -8.34
N SER A 97 -9.83 -6.73 -7.99
CA SER A 97 -8.88 -7.66 -7.37
C SER A 97 -8.81 -7.49 -5.86
N ALA A 98 -8.85 -8.62 -5.14
CA ALA A 98 -8.75 -8.66 -3.69
C ALA A 98 -7.95 -9.89 -3.22
N ILE A 99 -6.69 -10.00 -3.65
CA ILE A 99 -5.79 -11.10 -3.27
C ILE A 99 -5.21 -10.79 -1.90
N PRO A 100 -5.57 -11.51 -0.82
CA PRO A 100 -5.02 -11.22 0.50
C PRO A 100 -3.56 -11.65 0.62
N VAL A 101 -2.76 -10.84 1.29
CA VAL A 101 -1.42 -11.27 1.74
C VAL A 101 -1.58 -12.37 2.80
N ALA A 102 -0.69 -13.38 2.76
CA ALA A 102 -0.69 -14.45 3.74
C ALA A 102 -0.54 -13.89 5.16
N GLY A 103 -1.43 -14.31 6.07
CA GLY A 103 -1.46 -13.82 7.45
C GLY A 103 -2.22 -12.51 7.67
N ALA A 104 -2.71 -11.82 6.62
CA ALA A 104 -3.43 -10.55 6.79
C ALA A 104 -4.66 -10.67 7.69
N TYR A 105 -5.49 -11.69 7.49
CA TYR A 105 -6.66 -11.90 8.37
C TYR A 105 -6.27 -12.23 9.81
N LYS A 106 -5.23 -13.06 10.02
CA LYS A 106 -4.73 -13.35 11.39
C LYS A 106 -4.26 -12.07 12.09
N LEU A 107 -3.57 -11.18 11.36
CA LEU A 107 -3.17 -9.87 11.87
C LEU A 107 -4.41 -9.04 12.25
N LEU A 108 -5.36 -8.88 11.33
CA LEU A 108 -6.56 -8.07 11.57
C LEU A 108 -7.39 -8.61 12.73
N ASP A 109 -7.57 -9.93 12.84
CA ASP A 109 -8.30 -10.58 13.93
C ASP A 109 -7.60 -10.37 15.28
N ALA A 110 -6.27 -10.41 15.31
CA ALA A 110 -5.49 -10.17 16.55
C ALA A 110 -5.58 -8.72 17.05
N LEU A 111 -5.77 -7.77 16.11
CA LEU A 111 -5.79 -6.34 16.43
C LEU A 111 -7.19 -5.79 16.69
N LYS A 112 -8.23 -6.40 16.08
CA LYS A 112 -9.62 -5.93 16.18
C LYS A 112 -10.10 -5.92 17.64
N GLY A 113 -10.69 -4.79 18.04
CA GLY A 113 -11.22 -4.60 19.39
C GLY A 113 -10.16 -4.31 20.45
N LYS A 114 -8.87 -4.46 20.14
CA LYS A 114 -7.75 -4.09 21.01
C LYS A 114 -7.21 -2.70 20.66
N TYR A 115 -7.16 -2.38 19.39
CA TYR A 115 -6.68 -1.11 18.85
C TYR A 115 -7.73 -0.49 17.92
N MET A 116 -7.69 0.82 17.78
CA MET A 116 -8.33 1.50 16.68
C MET A 116 -7.53 1.20 15.41
N LEU A 117 -8.19 0.71 14.36
CA LEU A 117 -7.53 0.38 13.11
C LEU A 117 -7.85 1.40 12.02
N CYS A 118 -6.80 1.91 11.38
CA CYS A 118 -6.91 2.92 10.35
C CYS A 118 -6.20 2.44 9.08
N ILE A 119 -6.83 2.58 7.93
CA ILE A 119 -6.15 2.45 6.64
C ILE A 119 -5.30 3.71 6.40
N ALA A 120 -4.07 3.51 5.89
CA ALA A 120 -3.17 4.57 5.43
C ALA A 120 -2.59 4.20 4.07
N SER A 121 -3.19 4.66 2.97
CA SER A 121 -2.81 4.25 1.61
C SER A 121 -2.58 5.43 0.67
N ASN A 122 -1.60 5.27 -0.25
CA ASN A 122 -1.33 6.21 -1.34
C ASN A 122 -2.11 5.87 -2.63
N GLY A 123 -2.93 4.83 -2.64
CA GLY A 123 -3.74 4.42 -3.79
C GLY A 123 -4.98 5.29 -4.05
N PRO A 124 -5.72 5.03 -5.15
CA PRO A 124 -6.99 5.68 -5.44
C PRO A 124 -8.08 5.32 -4.44
N TYR A 125 -8.89 6.30 -4.02
CA TYR A 125 -9.86 6.16 -2.93
C TYR A 125 -10.89 5.06 -3.17
N ASP A 126 -11.65 5.18 -4.25
CA ASP A 126 -12.74 4.23 -4.54
C ASP A 126 -12.21 2.82 -4.81
N GLN A 127 -11.03 2.72 -5.44
CA GLN A 127 -10.37 1.44 -5.70
C GLN A 127 -9.98 0.74 -4.40
N GLN A 128 -9.36 1.43 -3.46
CA GLN A 128 -8.95 0.83 -2.19
C GLN A 128 -10.16 0.40 -1.35
N LEU A 129 -11.21 1.22 -1.30
CA LEU A 129 -12.45 0.84 -0.60
C LEU A 129 -13.10 -0.40 -1.21
N ASN A 130 -13.21 -0.46 -2.55
CA ASN A 130 -13.79 -1.61 -3.22
C ASN A 130 -13.00 -2.89 -2.98
N ARG A 131 -11.67 -2.83 -3.09
CA ARG A 131 -10.78 -3.98 -2.87
C ARG A 131 -10.84 -4.51 -1.44
N LEU A 132 -10.83 -3.63 -0.45
CA LEU A 132 -10.99 -4.02 0.97
C LEU A 132 -12.36 -4.65 1.23
N LYS A 133 -13.42 -4.13 0.60
CA LYS A 133 -14.77 -4.69 0.69
C LYS A 133 -14.87 -6.06 0.02
N LEU A 134 -14.30 -6.24 -1.15
CA LEU A 134 -14.23 -7.55 -1.84
C LEU A 134 -13.48 -8.59 -1.00
N ALA A 135 -12.41 -8.17 -0.29
CA ALA A 135 -11.71 -9.03 0.66
C ALA A 135 -12.48 -9.25 1.97
N GLY A 136 -13.58 -8.55 2.23
CA GLY A 136 -14.27 -8.58 3.54
C GLY A 136 -13.42 -7.98 4.67
N MET A 137 -12.44 -7.14 4.33
CA MET A 137 -11.56 -6.49 5.30
C MET A 137 -12.07 -5.14 5.77
N ASP A 138 -13.02 -4.54 5.08
CA ASP A 138 -13.60 -3.22 5.40
C ASP A 138 -14.19 -3.14 6.81
N GLN A 139 -14.74 -4.24 7.31
CA GLN A 139 -15.32 -4.33 8.66
C GLN A 139 -14.31 -4.20 9.83
N TYR A 140 -13.00 -4.21 9.55
CA TYR A 140 -11.98 -4.12 10.59
C TYR A 140 -11.61 -2.67 10.95
N PHE A 141 -11.87 -1.71 10.05
CA PHE A 141 -11.30 -0.37 10.12
C PHE A 141 -12.30 0.69 10.60
N ASP A 142 -11.81 1.55 11.49
CA ASP A 142 -12.55 2.70 12.01
C ASP A 142 -12.40 3.92 11.08
N TYR A 143 -11.24 4.06 10.41
CA TYR A 143 -10.93 5.19 9.53
C TYR A 143 -10.19 4.75 8.26
N TYR A 144 -10.39 5.54 7.19
CA TYR A 144 -9.76 5.35 5.89
C TYR A 144 -9.04 6.62 5.48
N PHE A 145 -7.72 6.65 5.66
CA PHE A 145 -6.86 7.73 5.25
C PHE A 145 -6.20 7.35 3.92
N ILE A 146 -6.71 7.92 2.85
CA ILE A 146 -6.29 7.60 1.48
C ILE A 146 -5.90 8.90 0.78
N SER A 147 -4.70 8.95 0.24
CA SER A 147 -4.02 10.16 -0.24
C SER A 147 -4.81 10.95 -1.27
N GLU A 148 -5.48 10.27 -2.22
CA GLU A 148 -6.29 10.92 -3.25
C GLU A 148 -7.38 11.81 -2.64
N LYS A 149 -8.03 11.37 -1.56
CA LYS A 149 -9.07 12.16 -0.87
C LYS A 149 -8.50 13.22 0.06
N ILE A 150 -7.30 13.00 0.59
CA ILE A 150 -6.61 13.94 1.47
C ILE A 150 -5.94 15.05 0.65
N GLY A 151 -5.51 14.75 -0.57
CA GLY A 151 -4.75 15.65 -1.45
C GLY A 151 -3.24 15.63 -1.21
N VAL A 152 -2.74 14.75 -0.34
CA VAL A 152 -1.31 14.58 -0.04
C VAL A 152 -0.99 13.13 0.32
N SER A 153 0.16 12.64 -0.13
CA SER A 153 0.61 11.26 0.03
C SER A 153 1.57 11.08 1.21
N LYS A 154 1.61 9.86 1.81
CA LYS A 154 2.75 9.44 2.62
C LYS A 154 4.04 9.55 1.79
N PRO A 155 5.17 9.97 2.32
CA PRO A 155 5.48 10.17 3.73
C PRO A 155 5.27 11.61 4.25
N ALA A 156 4.57 12.49 3.49
CA ALA A 156 4.43 13.89 3.89
C ALA A 156 3.74 14.03 5.25
N ALA A 157 4.27 14.90 6.12
CA ALA A 157 3.73 15.17 7.45
C ALA A 157 2.24 15.59 7.40
N ALA A 158 1.84 16.38 6.39
CA ALA A 158 0.47 16.83 6.20
C ALA A 158 -0.54 15.67 6.03
N PHE A 159 -0.14 14.49 5.52
CA PHE A 159 -0.98 13.30 5.49
C PHE A 159 -1.34 12.86 6.92
N PHE A 160 -0.36 12.78 7.80
CA PHE A 160 -0.56 12.36 9.19
C PHE A 160 -1.23 13.45 10.02
N GLU A 161 -0.92 14.73 9.80
CA GLU A 161 -1.62 15.86 10.43
C GLU A 161 -3.13 15.79 10.17
N TYR A 162 -3.53 15.54 8.91
CA TYR A 162 -4.93 15.33 8.57
C TYR A 162 -5.52 14.11 9.31
N ALA A 163 -4.83 12.98 9.29
CA ALA A 163 -5.30 11.77 9.95
C ALA A 163 -5.48 11.98 11.47
N PHE A 164 -4.49 12.56 12.13
CA PHE A 164 -4.55 12.86 13.56
C PHE A 164 -5.62 13.90 13.90
N SER A 165 -5.84 14.91 13.04
CA SER A 165 -6.94 15.86 13.25
C SER A 165 -8.29 15.15 13.24
N LYS A 166 -8.49 14.19 12.33
CA LYS A 166 -9.74 13.42 12.23
C LYS A 166 -9.92 12.43 13.38
N ILE A 167 -8.86 11.73 13.79
CA ILE A 167 -8.92 10.81 14.92
C ILE A 167 -9.26 11.56 16.21
N ASN A 168 -8.78 12.79 16.36
CA ASN A 168 -8.94 13.58 17.59
C ASN A 168 -10.17 14.52 17.57
N GLU A 169 -10.94 14.61 16.47
CA GLU A 169 -11.99 15.62 16.27
C GLU A 169 -13.01 15.63 17.39
N ASP A 170 -13.48 14.58 17.95
CA ASP A 170 -14.50 14.55 19.00
C ASP A 170 -14.04 13.79 20.26
N ARG A 171 -12.72 13.72 20.49
CA ARG A 171 -12.17 12.96 21.60
C ARG A 171 -11.90 13.82 22.82
N ARG A 172 -12.18 13.26 24.02
CA ARG A 172 -11.79 13.86 25.30
C ARG A 172 -10.30 13.69 25.59
N GLU A 173 -9.72 12.56 25.16
CA GLU A 173 -8.31 12.25 25.30
C GLU A 173 -7.64 12.31 23.95
N VAL A 174 -6.60 13.14 23.82
CA VAL A 174 -5.84 13.32 22.58
C VAL A 174 -4.95 12.10 22.33
N ILE A 175 -5.03 11.55 21.13
CA ILE A 175 -4.11 10.53 20.64
C ILE A 175 -2.87 11.24 20.11
N LEU A 176 -1.70 10.85 20.62
CA LEU A 176 -0.41 11.38 20.21
C LEU A 176 0.30 10.41 19.25
N PRO A 177 1.26 10.87 18.43
CA PRO A 177 2.00 9.98 17.52
C PRO A 177 2.65 8.78 18.23
N GLU A 178 3.22 8.95 19.41
CA GLU A 178 3.82 7.90 20.23
C GLU A 178 2.83 6.83 20.73
N ASP A 179 1.53 7.12 20.71
CA ASP A 179 0.45 6.16 20.97
C ASP A 179 0.05 5.35 19.73
N CYS A 180 0.69 5.60 18.59
CA CYS A 180 0.33 5.02 17.30
C CYS A 180 1.47 4.20 16.70
N MET A 181 1.09 3.24 15.86
CA MET A 181 2.03 2.48 15.03
C MET A 181 1.55 2.49 13.58
N ILE A 182 2.49 2.51 12.63
CA ILE A 182 2.22 2.23 11.22
C ILE A 182 2.82 0.88 10.84
N ILE A 183 2.01 0.05 10.15
CA ILE A 183 2.42 -1.24 9.57
C ILE A 183 2.37 -1.10 8.05
N GLY A 184 3.46 -1.40 7.37
CA GLY A 184 3.53 -1.33 5.91
C GLY A 184 4.79 -1.97 5.35
N ASP A 185 4.83 -2.12 4.02
CA ASP A 185 5.95 -2.72 3.27
C ASP A 185 6.90 -1.70 2.64
N SER A 186 6.56 -0.41 2.71
CA SER A 186 7.34 0.65 2.07
C SER A 186 8.28 1.36 3.05
N LEU A 187 9.60 1.25 2.80
CA LEU A 187 10.60 2.02 3.55
C LEU A 187 10.51 3.53 3.27
N THR A 188 10.07 3.94 2.07
CA THR A 188 10.06 5.34 1.62
C THR A 188 8.77 6.09 1.96
N SER A 189 7.67 5.40 2.11
CA SER A 189 6.38 6.02 2.46
C SER A 189 5.92 5.70 3.87
N ASP A 190 5.76 4.41 4.22
CA ASP A 190 5.23 4.00 5.52
C ASP A 190 6.24 4.21 6.64
N MET A 191 7.40 3.59 6.51
CA MET A 191 8.42 3.64 7.56
C MET A 191 8.98 5.04 7.72
N LYS A 192 9.38 5.68 6.61
CA LYS A 192 9.84 7.06 6.64
C LYS A 192 8.78 8.00 7.23
N GLY A 193 7.53 7.87 6.78
CA GLY A 193 6.43 8.71 7.26
C GLY A 193 6.16 8.53 8.75
N GLY A 194 6.09 7.28 9.22
CA GLY A 194 5.90 6.97 10.63
C GLY A 194 7.02 7.50 11.52
N LEU A 195 8.28 7.23 11.13
CA LEU A 195 9.46 7.71 11.87
C LEU A 195 9.53 9.24 11.93
N ASP A 196 9.35 9.91 10.81
CA ASP A 196 9.43 11.38 10.72
C ASP A 196 8.28 12.06 11.50
N TYR A 197 7.14 11.39 11.64
CA TYR A 197 6.00 11.89 12.41
C TYR A 197 6.02 11.49 13.90
N GLY A 198 6.98 10.67 14.34
CA GLY A 198 7.15 10.23 15.72
C GLY A 198 6.25 9.07 16.14
N MET A 199 5.77 8.28 15.19
CA MET A 199 5.01 7.05 15.42
C MET A 199 5.96 5.85 15.60
N LYS A 200 5.46 4.79 16.22
CA LYS A 200 6.11 3.48 16.14
C LYS A 200 5.94 2.90 14.73
N THR A 201 6.87 2.05 14.35
CA THR A 201 6.93 1.49 13.00
C THR A 201 7.07 -0.02 13.02
N CYS A 202 6.29 -0.70 12.17
CA CYS A 202 6.40 -2.14 11.93
C CYS A 202 6.59 -2.36 10.42
N TYR A 203 7.81 -2.65 10.03
CA TYR A 203 8.15 -2.93 8.64
C TYR A 203 7.85 -4.37 8.28
N PHE A 204 6.92 -4.57 7.35
CA PHE A 204 6.68 -5.87 6.72
C PHE A 204 7.66 -6.04 5.57
N ARG A 205 8.77 -6.73 5.84
CA ARG A 205 9.86 -6.93 4.88
C ARG A 205 9.51 -8.00 3.86
N ARG A 206 9.25 -7.58 2.63
CA ARG A 206 8.99 -8.49 1.51
C ARG A 206 10.26 -8.93 0.78
N LYS A 207 11.35 -8.17 0.88
CA LYS A 207 12.64 -8.46 0.23
C LYS A 207 13.75 -8.50 1.26
N MET A 208 14.45 -9.64 1.34
CA MET A 208 15.58 -9.83 2.28
C MET A 208 16.77 -8.93 1.99
N SER A 209 16.88 -8.36 0.79
CA SER A 209 17.93 -7.43 0.39
C SER A 209 17.73 -5.99 0.87
N ASP A 210 16.59 -5.67 1.45
CA ASP A 210 16.31 -4.31 1.89
C ASP A 210 17.21 -3.90 3.05
N VAL A 211 17.81 -2.71 2.91
CA VAL A 211 18.59 -2.07 3.97
C VAL A 211 17.59 -1.36 4.89
N VAL A 212 17.43 -1.91 6.08
CA VAL A 212 16.45 -1.42 7.07
C VAL A 212 17.09 -0.36 7.95
N ASP A 213 16.39 0.77 8.15
CA ASP A 213 16.78 1.82 9.09
C ASP A 213 16.70 1.28 10.54
N GLU A 214 17.76 1.45 11.32
CA GLU A 214 17.87 0.96 12.71
C GLU A 214 16.84 1.59 13.66
N ARG A 215 16.21 2.69 13.27
CA ARG A 215 15.14 3.36 14.04
C ARG A 215 13.80 2.64 13.94
N ILE A 216 13.64 1.69 13.02
CA ILE A 216 12.39 0.93 12.86
C ILE A 216 12.19 0.01 14.07
N ASP A 217 11.05 0.15 14.76
CA ASP A 217 10.79 -0.57 16.02
C ASP A 217 10.63 -2.07 15.82
N LEU A 218 9.94 -2.49 14.76
CA LEU A 218 9.70 -3.90 14.44
C LEU A 218 9.98 -4.18 12.97
N VAL A 219 10.65 -5.29 12.69
CA VAL A 219 10.80 -5.84 11.34
C VAL A 219 10.26 -7.26 11.35
N VAL A 220 9.30 -7.54 10.48
CA VAL A 220 8.65 -8.83 10.37
C VAL A 220 8.72 -9.34 8.93
N ASP A 221 8.94 -10.64 8.74
CA ASP A 221 9.00 -11.27 7.42
C ASP A 221 7.65 -11.90 7.00
N ASN A 222 6.70 -11.94 7.92
CA ASN A 222 5.32 -12.36 7.67
C ASN A 222 4.36 -11.67 8.65
N LEU A 223 3.10 -11.53 8.26
CA LEU A 223 2.09 -10.83 9.07
C LEU A 223 1.62 -11.62 10.28
N GLU A 224 1.80 -12.94 10.30
CA GLU A 224 1.49 -13.75 11.49
C GLU A 224 2.44 -13.42 12.65
N GLN A 225 3.72 -13.18 12.33
CA GLN A 225 4.69 -12.72 13.34
C GLN A 225 4.28 -11.35 13.91
N ALA A 226 3.83 -10.41 13.06
CA ALA A 226 3.29 -9.14 13.53
C ALA A 226 2.07 -9.34 14.43
N ALA A 227 1.15 -10.22 14.05
CA ALA A 227 -0.03 -10.56 14.84
C ALA A 227 0.33 -11.07 16.23
N ASP A 228 1.25 -12.03 16.31
CA ASP A 228 1.68 -12.64 17.58
C ASP A 228 2.37 -11.62 18.49
N ILE A 229 3.25 -10.77 17.95
CA ILE A 229 3.92 -9.71 18.73
C ILE A 229 2.90 -8.69 19.26
N LEU A 230 2.06 -8.15 18.38
CA LEU A 230 1.13 -7.06 18.73
C LEU A 230 -0.04 -7.53 19.59
N TYR A 231 -0.39 -8.83 19.53
CA TYR A 231 -1.38 -9.40 20.44
C TYR A 231 -0.93 -9.35 21.91
N HIS A 232 0.37 -9.42 22.17
CA HIS A 232 0.95 -9.44 23.51
C HIS A 232 1.47 -8.08 24.00
N MET A 233 1.41 -7.03 23.18
CA MET A 233 1.73 -5.64 23.56
C MET A 233 0.56 -4.94 24.23
#